data_8ee0b2bc2fb29d631a8c0c3c40658742
#
_entry.id   8ee0b2bc2fb29d631a8c0c3c40658742
#
_cell.length_a   1.000
_cell.length_b   1.000
_cell.length_c   1.000
_cell.angle_alpha   90.00
_cell.angle_beta   90.00
_cell.angle_gamma   90.00
#
_symmetry.space_group_name_H-M   'P 1'
#
loop_
_entity.id
_entity.type
_entity.pdbx_description
1 polymer ?
#
loop_
_entity_poly.entity_id
_entity_poly.type
_entity_poly.pdbx_seq_one_letter_code
_entity_poly.pdbx_strand_id
1 'polypeptide(L)'
;KPGRAFERVDYRFDVLTDYGAFRDLQRHRMLTVEWQRLTPNHGYVRPELIDEAGMADVFDDAMARSAALYDALKDEFPEQASYAVPMAYRIRYSMQFNAREAIHMLELRSSPQGHPSYRRVALEMHRLIAEQAGHRAVADAMTHLTVAAPELERLEAERRAEQRRGS
;
A
#
# COMPACT_ATOMS: atom_id res chain seq x y z
N LYS A 1 8.92 -5.54 22.36
CA LYS A 1 7.97 -4.48 21.95
C LYS A 1 8.64 -3.12 22.13
N PRO A 2 8.53 -2.19 21.18
CA PRO A 2 9.14 -0.88 21.27
C PRO A 2 8.59 -0.10 22.47
N GLY A 3 9.49 0.54 23.23
CA GLY A 3 9.13 1.41 24.35
C GLY A 3 8.55 2.75 23.87
N ARG A 4 8.03 3.55 24.81
CA ARG A 4 7.39 4.84 24.51
C ARG A 4 8.37 5.91 24.01
N ALA A 5 9.69 5.73 24.21
CA ALA A 5 10.68 6.63 23.64
C ALA A 5 10.59 6.76 22.11
N PHE A 6 10.17 5.69 21.41
CA PHE A 6 9.95 5.70 19.96
C PHE A 6 8.78 6.59 19.53
N GLU A 7 7.91 7.02 20.42
CA GLU A 7 6.83 7.97 20.12
C GLU A 7 7.34 9.41 19.90
N ARG A 8 8.61 9.70 20.18
CA ARG A 8 9.20 11.04 20.05
C ARG A 8 9.85 11.32 18.70
N VAL A 9 9.92 10.33 17.82
CA VAL A 9 10.48 10.44 16.49
C VAL A 9 9.36 10.24 15.48
N ASP A 10 9.15 11.21 14.60
CA ASP A 10 8.12 11.18 13.57
C ASP A 10 8.73 11.03 12.19
N TYR A 11 8.00 10.31 11.32
CA TYR A 11 8.29 10.19 9.90
C TYR A 11 7.11 10.71 9.09
N ARG A 12 7.42 11.41 8.00
CA ARG A 12 6.42 11.81 7.02
C ARG A 12 6.82 11.28 5.65
N PHE A 13 5.90 10.59 4.99
CA PHE A 13 6.06 10.03 3.66
C PHE A 13 5.07 10.66 2.70
N ASP A 14 5.54 11.00 1.50
CA ASP A 14 4.72 11.34 0.34
C ASP A 14 4.67 10.10 -0.55
N VAL A 15 3.48 9.57 -0.75
CA VAL A 15 3.27 8.24 -1.32
C VAL A 15 2.38 8.31 -2.55
N LEU A 16 2.78 7.64 -3.61
CA LEU A 16 1.98 7.43 -4.83
C LEU A 16 1.84 5.95 -5.10
N THR A 17 0.66 5.39 -4.80
CA THR A 17 0.38 3.96 -4.98
C THR A 17 -0.98 3.75 -5.61
N ASP A 18 -1.29 2.51 -6.02
CA ASP A 18 -2.66 2.15 -6.36
C ASP A 18 -3.61 2.37 -5.18
N TYR A 19 -4.86 2.69 -5.49
CA TYR A 19 -5.88 2.98 -4.48
C TYR A 19 -6.18 1.77 -3.59
N GLY A 20 -6.00 0.56 -4.10
CA GLY A 20 -6.14 -0.67 -3.30
C GLY A 20 -5.15 -0.72 -2.16
N ALA A 21 -3.85 -0.46 -2.42
CA ALA A 21 -2.82 -0.37 -1.39
C ALA A 21 -3.10 0.74 -0.38
N PHE A 22 -3.52 1.93 -0.83
CA PHE A 22 -3.90 3.04 0.04
C PHE A 22 -5.00 2.63 1.02
N ARG A 23 -6.05 1.94 0.56
CA ARG A 23 -7.16 1.50 1.41
C ARG A 23 -6.75 0.55 2.53
N ASP A 24 -5.70 -0.21 2.34
CA ASP A 24 -5.15 -1.07 3.38
C ASP A 24 -4.23 -0.33 4.36
N LEU A 25 -3.46 0.62 3.87
CA LEU A 25 -2.54 1.41 4.70
C LEU A 25 -3.27 2.45 5.56
N GLN A 26 -4.30 3.10 5.05
CA GLN A 26 -5.06 4.13 5.80
C GLN A 26 -5.82 3.60 7.03
N ARG A 27 -5.96 2.27 7.18
CA ARG A 27 -6.69 1.67 8.31
C ARG A 27 -5.96 1.76 9.64
N HIS A 28 -4.70 2.12 9.64
CA HIS A 28 -3.95 2.34 10.87
C HIS A 28 -4.44 3.61 11.56
N ARG A 29 -4.74 3.51 12.87
CA ARG A 29 -5.34 4.62 13.62
C ARG A 29 -4.31 5.62 14.15
N MET A 30 -3.08 5.16 14.40
CA MET A 30 -2.04 5.97 15.04
C MET A 30 -1.19 6.72 14.02
N LEU A 31 -1.83 7.22 12.95
CA LEU A 31 -1.19 8.02 11.92
C LEU A 31 -2.08 9.17 11.49
N THR A 32 -1.47 10.23 10.98
CA THR A 32 -2.15 11.28 10.23
C THR A 32 -2.00 10.97 8.75
N VAL A 33 -3.12 10.94 8.02
CA VAL A 33 -3.13 10.70 6.58
C VAL A 33 -3.96 11.76 5.88
N GLU A 34 -3.39 12.34 4.83
CA GLU A 34 -4.02 13.31 3.96
C GLU A 34 -3.86 12.84 2.51
N TRP A 35 -4.93 12.85 1.74
CA TRP A 35 -4.93 12.33 0.37
C TRP A 35 -5.59 13.26 -0.62
N GLN A 36 -5.15 13.19 -1.85
CA GLN A 36 -5.77 13.89 -2.97
C GLN A 36 -7.09 13.20 -3.37
N ARG A 37 -7.94 13.91 -4.09
CA ARG A 37 -9.11 13.30 -4.72
C ARG A 37 -8.65 12.16 -5.65
N LEU A 38 -9.37 11.04 -5.63
CA LEU A 38 -9.12 9.94 -6.54
C LEU A 38 -9.54 10.31 -7.95
N THR A 39 -8.56 10.30 -8.86
CA THR A 39 -8.71 10.64 -10.28
C THR A 39 -7.89 9.68 -11.14
N PRO A 40 -8.14 9.57 -12.45
CA PRO A 40 -7.28 8.79 -13.34
C PRO A 40 -5.94 9.46 -13.68
N ASN A 41 -5.69 10.70 -13.25
CA ASN A 41 -4.56 11.53 -13.68
C ASN A 41 -3.17 10.98 -13.33
N HIS A 42 -3.06 10.15 -12.31
CA HIS A 42 -1.79 9.53 -11.90
C HIS A 42 -1.51 8.19 -12.60
N GLY A 43 -2.35 7.82 -13.57
CA GLY A 43 -2.26 6.50 -14.21
C GLY A 43 -2.63 5.36 -13.25
N TYR A 44 -2.41 4.13 -13.69
CA TYR A 44 -2.77 2.93 -12.93
C TYR A 44 -1.60 1.95 -12.83
N VAL A 45 -1.77 0.93 -12.01
CA VAL A 45 -0.86 -0.21 -11.88
C VAL A 45 -1.57 -1.45 -12.45
N ARG A 46 -0.99 -2.06 -13.49
CA ARG A 46 -1.46 -3.36 -13.97
C ARG A 46 -0.76 -4.47 -13.17
N PRO A 47 -1.50 -5.38 -12.54
CA PRO A 47 -0.90 -6.52 -11.85
C PRO A 47 -0.19 -7.46 -12.82
N GLU A 48 0.96 -8.01 -12.44
CA GLU A 48 1.76 -8.94 -13.26
C GLU A 48 0.94 -10.16 -13.72
N LEU A 49 0.06 -10.69 -12.86
CA LEU A 49 -0.84 -11.78 -13.20
C LEU A 49 -1.77 -11.49 -14.41
N ILE A 50 -2.09 -10.24 -14.68
CA ILE A 50 -2.87 -9.84 -15.86
C ILE A 50 -2.02 -10.00 -17.12
N ASP A 51 -0.74 -9.65 -17.07
CA ASP A 51 0.20 -9.83 -18.17
C ASP A 51 0.46 -11.33 -18.42
N GLU A 52 0.67 -12.11 -17.38
CA GLU A 52 0.85 -13.56 -17.44
C GLU A 52 -0.38 -14.29 -18.01
N ALA A 53 -1.58 -13.79 -17.71
CA ALA A 53 -2.83 -14.30 -18.26
C ALA A 53 -3.11 -13.88 -19.69
N GLY A 54 -2.27 -13.03 -20.30
CA GLY A 54 -2.49 -12.50 -21.67
C GLY A 54 -3.67 -11.55 -21.76
N MET A 55 -4.09 -10.91 -20.67
CA MET A 55 -5.26 -10.05 -20.56
C MET A 55 -4.92 -8.55 -20.52
N ALA A 56 -3.71 -8.17 -20.89
CA ALA A 56 -3.22 -6.79 -20.80
C ALA A 56 -4.15 -5.80 -21.56
N ASP A 57 -4.49 -6.11 -22.81
CA ASP A 57 -5.32 -5.23 -23.66
C ASP A 57 -6.73 -5.04 -23.08
N VAL A 58 -7.33 -6.13 -22.56
CA VAL A 58 -8.66 -6.08 -21.94
C VAL A 58 -8.65 -5.22 -20.68
N PHE A 59 -7.59 -5.35 -19.88
CA PHE A 59 -7.42 -4.56 -18.67
C PHE A 59 -7.23 -3.07 -19.01
N ASP A 60 -6.35 -2.75 -19.97
CA ASP A 60 -6.06 -1.38 -20.37
C ASP A 60 -7.29 -0.70 -21.00
N ASP A 61 -8.08 -1.42 -21.80
CA ASP A 61 -9.35 -0.93 -22.34
C ASP A 61 -10.36 -0.62 -21.21
N ALA A 62 -10.46 -1.46 -20.20
CA ALA A 62 -11.31 -1.20 -19.04
C ALA A 62 -10.86 0.04 -18.27
N MET A 63 -9.55 0.25 -18.10
CA MET A 63 -9.02 1.46 -17.48
C MET A 63 -9.30 2.70 -18.32
N ALA A 64 -9.13 2.63 -19.63
CA ALA A 64 -9.42 3.74 -20.55
C ALA A 64 -10.91 4.15 -20.51
N ARG A 65 -11.83 3.18 -20.51
CA ARG A 65 -13.28 3.45 -20.38
C ARG A 65 -13.62 4.10 -19.04
N SER A 66 -12.98 3.65 -17.96
CA SER A 66 -13.14 4.25 -16.64
C SER A 66 -12.70 5.71 -16.61
N ALA A 67 -11.54 6.02 -17.22
CA ALA A 67 -11.05 7.38 -17.34
C ALA A 67 -12.01 8.26 -18.18
N ALA A 68 -12.50 7.75 -19.28
CA ALA A 68 -13.47 8.45 -20.13
C ALA A 68 -14.79 8.75 -19.38
N LEU A 69 -15.29 7.80 -18.57
CA LEU A 69 -16.45 8.01 -17.73
C LEU A 69 -16.21 9.07 -16.66
N TYR A 70 -15.04 9.02 -16.00
CA TYR A 70 -14.64 10.07 -15.06
C TYR A 70 -14.65 11.45 -15.71
N ASP A 71 -14.05 11.57 -16.91
CA ASP A 71 -13.99 12.84 -17.66
C ASP A 71 -15.37 13.36 -18.07
N ALA A 72 -16.29 12.48 -18.41
CA ALA A 72 -17.67 12.84 -18.74
C ALA A 72 -18.47 13.35 -17.52
N LEU A 73 -18.08 12.91 -16.31
CA LEU A 73 -18.82 13.23 -15.07
C LEU A 73 -18.21 14.40 -14.28
N LYS A 74 -16.92 14.65 -14.40
CA LYS A 74 -16.18 15.51 -13.46
C LYS A 74 -16.64 16.95 -13.37
N ASP A 75 -17.20 17.51 -14.43
CA ASP A 75 -17.63 18.91 -14.48
C ASP A 75 -19.04 19.10 -13.89
N GLU A 76 -19.95 18.16 -14.16
CA GLU A 76 -21.33 18.21 -13.68
C GLU A 76 -21.49 17.55 -12.29
N PHE A 77 -20.75 16.45 -12.06
CA PHE A 77 -20.81 15.63 -10.85
C PHE A 77 -19.43 15.43 -10.21
N PRO A 78 -18.73 16.49 -9.80
CA PRO A 78 -17.32 16.42 -9.37
C PRO A 78 -17.07 15.48 -8.18
N GLU A 79 -18.03 15.35 -7.25
CA GLU A 79 -17.87 14.44 -6.12
C GLU A 79 -18.12 12.99 -6.51
N GLN A 80 -19.09 12.75 -7.40
CA GLN A 80 -19.49 11.40 -7.83
C GLN A 80 -18.55 10.82 -8.89
N ALA A 81 -17.85 11.65 -9.65
CA ALA A 81 -16.93 11.21 -10.70
C ALA A 81 -15.87 10.21 -10.19
N SER A 82 -15.42 10.36 -8.95
CA SER A 82 -14.46 9.44 -8.32
C SER A 82 -14.97 8.00 -8.20
N TYR A 83 -16.29 7.75 -8.24
CA TYR A 83 -16.86 6.39 -8.24
C TYR A 83 -16.58 5.64 -9.55
N ALA A 84 -16.25 6.35 -10.62
CA ALA A 84 -15.86 5.74 -11.89
C ALA A 84 -14.40 5.21 -11.87
N VAL A 85 -13.61 5.52 -10.83
CA VAL A 85 -12.16 5.23 -10.79
C VAL A 85 -11.89 3.93 -10.03
N PRO A 86 -11.44 2.85 -10.73
CA PRO A 86 -11.09 1.57 -10.10
C PRO A 86 -9.87 1.63 -9.18
N MET A 87 -9.73 0.60 -8.33
CA MET A 87 -8.64 0.50 -7.35
C MET A 87 -7.24 0.40 -7.95
N ALA A 88 -7.12 0.07 -9.23
CA ALA A 88 -5.84 0.03 -9.92
C ALA A 88 -5.26 1.42 -10.18
N TYR A 89 -6.10 2.46 -10.25
CA TYR A 89 -5.59 3.83 -10.40
C TYR A 89 -4.82 4.29 -9.17
N ARG A 90 -3.79 5.10 -9.43
CA ARG A 90 -2.94 5.63 -8.38
C ARG A 90 -3.59 6.83 -7.70
N ILE A 91 -3.34 6.91 -6.39
CA ILE A 91 -3.69 8.06 -5.55
C ILE A 91 -2.43 8.55 -4.84
N ARG A 92 -2.27 9.87 -4.72
CA ARG A 92 -1.20 10.48 -3.95
C ARG A 92 -1.71 10.88 -2.57
N TYR A 93 -0.93 10.55 -1.56
CA TYR A 93 -1.25 10.84 -0.16
C TYR A 93 0.01 11.06 0.67
N SER A 94 -0.11 11.80 1.76
CA SER A 94 0.92 11.89 2.78
C SER A 94 0.52 11.09 4.01
N MET A 95 1.49 10.43 4.63
CA MET A 95 1.34 9.72 5.89
C MET A 95 2.35 10.23 6.89
N GLN A 96 1.90 10.61 8.09
CA GLN A 96 2.77 10.97 9.20
C GLN A 96 2.46 10.09 10.40
N PHE A 97 3.49 9.49 10.96
CA PHE A 97 3.39 8.61 12.13
C PHE A 97 4.72 8.55 12.88
N ASN A 98 4.66 8.23 14.16
CA ASN A 98 5.86 8.09 14.97
C ASN A 98 6.57 6.75 14.75
N ALA A 99 7.82 6.64 15.23
CA ALA A 99 8.63 5.44 15.03
C ALA A 99 8.02 4.19 15.69
N ARG A 100 7.23 4.33 16.75
CA ARG A 100 6.55 3.20 17.38
C ARG A 100 5.46 2.63 16.49
N GLU A 101 4.66 3.49 15.85
CA GLU A 101 3.68 3.07 14.85
C GLU A 101 4.36 2.58 13.58
N ALA A 102 5.50 3.17 13.17
CA ALA A 102 6.30 2.66 12.05
C ALA A 102 6.65 1.17 12.26
N ILE A 103 7.18 0.81 13.42
CA ILE A 103 7.51 -0.59 13.73
C ILE A 103 6.25 -1.47 13.62
N HIS A 104 5.15 -1.07 14.23
CA HIS A 104 3.90 -1.84 14.20
C HIS A 104 3.35 -2.00 12.78
N MET A 105 3.22 -0.89 12.05
CA MET A 105 2.62 -0.87 10.73
C MET A 105 3.48 -1.61 9.70
N LEU A 106 4.80 -1.36 9.68
CA LEU A 106 5.67 -1.93 8.66
C LEU A 106 5.85 -3.45 8.86
N GLU A 107 5.98 -3.92 10.10
CA GLU A 107 5.99 -5.37 10.38
C GLU A 107 4.68 -6.05 9.96
N LEU A 108 3.53 -5.45 10.30
CA LEU A 108 2.22 -6.00 9.93
C LEU A 108 2.03 -6.02 8.42
N ARG A 109 2.38 -4.92 7.73
CA ARG A 109 2.12 -4.76 6.29
C ARG A 109 3.16 -5.44 5.39
N SER A 110 4.32 -5.81 5.91
CA SER A 110 5.29 -6.64 5.17
C SER A 110 5.00 -8.14 5.27
N SER A 111 4.04 -8.56 6.09
CA SER A 111 3.76 -9.98 6.33
C SER A 111 3.39 -10.72 5.03
N PRO A 112 3.74 -12.04 4.91
CA PRO A 112 3.54 -12.84 3.69
C PRO A 112 2.08 -12.95 3.23
N GLN A 113 1.11 -12.84 4.15
CA GLN A 113 -0.33 -12.86 3.83
C GLN A 113 -0.79 -11.55 3.16
N GLY A 114 0.05 -10.53 3.19
CA GLY A 114 -0.25 -9.21 2.65
C GLY A 114 -0.27 -9.18 1.13
N HIS A 115 -1.12 -8.29 0.56
CA HIS A 115 -1.12 -8.05 -0.88
C HIS A 115 0.24 -7.44 -1.32
N PRO A 116 0.85 -7.90 -2.42
CA PRO A 116 2.16 -7.45 -2.89
C PRO A 116 2.30 -5.93 -3.00
N SER A 117 1.24 -5.24 -3.41
CA SER A 117 1.24 -3.79 -3.62
C SER A 117 1.59 -3.03 -2.33
N TYR A 118 0.85 -3.24 -1.23
CA TYR A 118 1.16 -2.52 0.02
C TYR A 118 2.38 -3.08 0.76
N ARG A 119 2.75 -4.36 0.53
CA ARG A 119 4.01 -4.91 1.05
C ARG A 119 5.21 -4.14 0.51
N ARG A 120 5.25 -3.88 -0.81
CA ARG A 120 6.30 -3.06 -1.43
C ARG A 120 6.41 -1.67 -0.79
N VAL A 121 5.27 -1.03 -0.50
CA VAL A 121 5.26 0.27 0.18
C VAL A 121 5.87 0.18 1.58
N ALA A 122 5.48 -0.82 2.36
CA ALA A 122 6.01 -1.01 3.71
C ALA A 122 7.53 -1.27 3.71
N LEU A 123 8.01 -2.09 2.78
CA LEU A 123 9.45 -2.37 2.62
C LEU A 123 10.23 -1.12 2.18
N GLU A 124 9.67 -0.33 1.27
CA GLU A 124 10.31 0.91 0.83
C GLU A 124 10.35 1.95 1.96
N MET A 125 9.28 2.10 2.75
CA MET A 125 9.29 2.96 3.93
C MET A 125 10.35 2.53 4.94
N HIS A 126 10.50 1.23 5.20
CA HIS A 126 11.57 0.70 6.05
C HIS A 126 12.95 1.08 5.52
N ARG A 127 13.19 0.87 4.20
CA ARG A 127 14.45 1.23 3.56
C ARG A 127 14.75 2.73 3.70
N LEU A 128 13.76 3.60 3.49
CA LEU A 128 13.90 5.04 3.62
C LEU A 128 14.19 5.48 5.07
N ILE A 129 13.61 4.83 6.07
CA ILE A 129 13.93 5.06 7.48
C ILE A 129 15.40 4.71 7.74
N ALA A 130 15.88 3.57 7.24
CA ALA A 130 17.24 3.11 7.45
C ALA A 130 18.28 3.98 6.73
N GLU A 131 18.03 4.29 5.46
CA GLU A 131 19.03 4.85 4.55
C GLU A 131 18.91 6.37 4.43
N GLN A 132 17.72 6.89 4.15
CA GLN A 132 17.53 8.33 3.91
C GLN A 132 17.45 9.13 5.21
N ALA A 133 16.71 8.64 6.21
CA ALA A 133 16.66 9.26 7.53
C ALA A 133 17.90 8.91 8.37
N GLY A 134 18.66 7.88 8.01
CA GLY A 134 19.85 7.42 8.75
C GLY A 134 19.51 6.72 10.08
N HIS A 135 18.25 6.39 10.32
CA HIS A 135 17.77 5.82 11.58
C HIS A 135 17.85 4.28 11.58
N ARG A 136 19.04 3.73 11.30
CA ARG A 136 19.27 2.28 11.21
C ARG A 136 18.82 1.54 12.47
N ALA A 137 19.10 2.08 13.66
CA ALA A 137 18.69 1.45 14.91
C ALA A 137 17.16 1.30 15.04
N VAL A 138 16.38 2.21 14.45
CA VAL A 138 14.91 2.09 14.39
C VAL A 138 14.50 1.01 13.40
N ALA A 139 15.12 0.98 12.24
CA ALA A 139 14.87 -0.03 11.21
C ALA A 139 15.25 -1.44 11.71
N ASP A 140 16.40 -1.59 12.35
CA ASP A 140 16.87 -2.86 12.93
C ASP A 140 15.96 -3.38 14.07
N ALA A 141 15.24 -2.49 14.74
CA ALA A 141 14.26 -2.87 15.76
C ALA A 141 12.99 -3.52 15.18
N MET A 142 12.79 -3.46 13.85
CA MET A 142 11.68 -4.11 13.12
C MET A 142 12.00 -5.58 12.82
N THR A 143 12.07 -6.40 13.87
CA THR A 143 12.55 -7.79 13.80
C THR A 143 11.59 -8.75 13.11
N HIS A 144 10.33 -8.36 12.90
CA HIS A 144 9.32 -9.18 12.22
C HIS A 144 9.04 -8.71 10.77
N LEU A 145 9.86 -7.82 10.25
CA LEU A 145 9.75 -7.39 8.86
C LEU A 145 10.11 -8.55 7.92
N THR A 146 9.25 -8.85 6.97
CA THR A 146 9.44 -9.95 6.01
C THR A 146 9.82 -9.41 4.65
N VAL A 147 11.04 -9.68 4.21
CA VAL A 147 11.63 -9.18 2.94
C VAL A 147 11.41 -10.14 1.76
N ALA A 148 11.01 -11.38 2.00
CA ALA A 148 10.92 -12.40 0.97
C ALA A 148 9.86 -12.12 -0.13
N ALA A 149 10.07 -12.70 -1.32
CA ALA A 149 9.31 -12.42 -2.53
C ALA A 149 7.79 -12.68 -2.39
N PRO A 150 6.92 -11.83 -3.00
CA PRO A 150 5.53 -11.72 -2.57
C PRO A 150 4.58 -12.87 -2.96
N GLU A 151 4.83 -13.63 -4.02
CA GLU A 151 3.75 -14.37 -4.68
C GLU A 151 3.65 -15.85 -4.31
N LEU A 152 4.75 -16.56 -4.21
CA LEU A 152 4.77 -17.97 -3.80
C LEU A 152 4.47 -18.16 -2.31
N GLU A 153 4.79 -17.18 -1.48
CA GLU A 153 4.65 -17.25 -0.03
C GLU A 153 3.22 -17.08 0.47
N ARG A 154 2.35 -16.39 -0.26
CA ARG A 154 0.97 -16.15 0.20
C ARG A 154 0.21 -17.46 0.35
N LEU A 155 0.19 -18.31 -0.67
CA LEU A 155 -0.48 -19.61 -0.63
C LEU A 155 0.11 -20.52 0.44
N GLU A 156 1.43 -20.53 0.59
CA GLU A 156 2.09 -21.31 1.61
C GLU A 156 1.82 -20.77 3.02
N ALA A 157 1.79 -19.45 3.19
CA ALA A 157 1.47 -18.81 4.47
C ALA A 157 0.01 -19.05 4.88
N GLU A 158 -0.93 -19.00 3.93
CA GLU A 158 -2.34 -19.32 4.16
C GLU A 158 -2.49 -20.80 4.56
N ARG A 159 -1.85 -21.72 3.85
CA ARG A 159 -1.84 -23.16 4.22
C ARG A 159 -1.25 -23.42 5.60
N ARG A 160 -0.15 -22.76 5.97
CA ARG A 160 0.44 -22.86 7.31
C ARG A 160 -0.48 -22.29 8.40
N ALA A 161 -1.19 -21.20 8.10
CA ALA A 161 -2.17 -20.62 9.04
C ALA A 161 -3.39 -21.51 9.23
N GLU A 162 -3.88 -22.17 8.19
CA GLU A 162 -4.97 -23.15 8.26
C GLU A 162 -4.56 -24.38 9.08
N GLN A 163 -3.37 -24.91 8.85
CA GLN A 163 -2.85 -26.06 9.62
C GLN A 163 -2.72 -25.77 11.12
N ARG A 164 -2.36 -24.52 11.50
CA ARG A 164 -2.27 -24.10 12.91
C ARG A 164 -3.64 -23.88 13.57
N ARG A 165 -4.70 -23.65 12.79
CA ARG A 165 -6.08 -23.51 13.30
C ARG A 165 -6.79 -24.84 13.44
N GLY A 166 -6.31 -25.88 12.76
CA GLY A 166 -6.87 -27.23 12.79
C GLY A 166 -6.19 -28.18 13.78
N SER A 167 -5.14 -27.71 14.46
CA SER A 167 -4.46 -28.40 15.56
C SER A 167 -4.74 -27.70 16.90
#